data_aa1e55f5548a816134424383c457e827
#
_entry.id   aa1e55f5548a816134424383c457e827
#
_cell.length_a   1.000
_cell.length_b   1.000
_cell.length_c   1.000
_cell.angle_alpha   90.00
_cell.angle_beta   90.00
_cell.angle_gamma   90.00
#
_symmetry.space_group_name_H-M   'P 1'
#
loop_
_entity.id
_entity.type
_entity.pdbx_description
1 polymer ?
#
loop_
_entity_poly.entity_id
_entity_poly.type
_entity_poly.pdbx_seq_one_letter_code
_entity_poly.pdbx_strand_id
1 'polypeptide(L)'
;MLYHLFEYFNNSNIDFAGMGLMKYISFRAVMASVIAIITSLLVGKKIIKMLQKKQIGEEIRDLGLEGQLQKKGTPTMGGIIIIIAILVPALLFGDLTNIYVQLLIISTLWLGALGFIDDYIKVFKKNKEGLSGKYKILAQVGLGLIVGLSICLCDDAKIYPNETTRDSVQQSQIVENQGDTEEIAIASKVGSENSTSNTKTTIPFVKSNEFDYKWLSPFKGRFGEIFTWFIYVLMVIFIITACSNGANLTDGMDGLAAGVSAIIGTAIGILAYVSGHFGYSDYLNIMFIPNSAEVVIFMAAFLGALLGFLWYNSYPAQVFMGDTGSLALGGIIGVAAVIIRKELLLPILCGIFFVESLSVIIQRFYFKYTKKRYGVGKRVFRMTPLHHHYQKANPDAIIQSPHTILTEPKIVVRFMIVSMILAVLSIVTLKIR
;
A
#
# COMPACT_ATOMS: atom_id res chain seq x y z
N MET A 1 -17.59 -10.33 -8.92
CA MET A 1 -18.44 -11.09 -9.89
C MET A 1 -18.98 -12.37 -9.27
N LEU A 2 -18.16 -13.33 -8.83
CA LEU A 2 -18.65 -14.54 -8.15
C LEU A 2 -19.41 -14.22 -6.86
N TYR A 3 -18.95 -13.22 -6.10
CA TYR A 3 -19.64 -12.74 -4.91
C TYR A 3 -21.04 -12.21 -5.25
N HIS A 4 -21.18 -11.32 -6.25
CA HIS A 4 -22.48 -10.80 -6.66
C HIS A 4 -23.41 -11.87 -7.28
N LEU A 5 -22.83 -12.85 -7.97
CA LEU A 5 -23.58 -14.00 -8.45
C LEU A 5 -24.15 -14.81 -7.26
N PHE A 6 -23.34 -15.00 -6.22
CA PHE A 6 -23.77 -15.63 -4.97
C PHE A 6 -24.88 -14.81 -4.30
N GLU A 7 -24.76 -13.50 -4.17
CA GLU A 7 -25.80 -12.62 -3.62
C GLU A 7 -27.12 -12.74 -4.39
N TYR A 8 -27.05 -12.75 -5.73
CA TYR A 8 -28.20 -12.92 -6.58
C TYR A 8 -28.92 -14.26 -6.32
N PHE A 9 -28.20 -15.38 -6.24
CA PHE A 9 -28.78 -16.69 -5.95
C PHE A 9 -29.33 -16.79 -4.52
N ASN A 10 -28.62 -16.25 -3.54
CA ASN A 10 -29.06 -16.21 -2.15
C ASN A 10 -30.36 -15.41 -2.00
N ASN A 11 -30.48 -14.27 -2.69
CA ASN A 11 -31.72 -13.47 -2.70
C ASN A 11 -32.86 -14.15 -3.46
N SER A 12 -32.56 -15.08 -4.38
CA SER A 12 -33.54 -15.87 -5.14
C SER A 12 -33.88 -17.20 -4.46
N ASN A 13 -33.40 -17.45 -3.23
CA ASN A 13 -33.60 -18.72 -2.48
C ASN A 13 -33.12 -19.97 -3.25
N ILE A 14 -32.08 -19.83 -4.07
CA ILE A 14 -31.48 -20.93 -4.83
C ILE A 14 -30.22 -21.37 -4.11
N ASP A 15 -30.24 -22.49 -3.42
CA ASP A 15 -29.09 -23.04 -2.71
C ASP A 15 -28.27 -23.97 -3.60
N PHE A 16 -27.03 -23.63 -3.84
CA PHE A 16 -26.01 -24.52 -4.39
C PHE A 16 -25.03 -24.96 -3.31
N ALA A 17 -24.67 -26.24 -3.32
CA ALA A 17 -23.71 -26.78 -2.38
C ALA A 17 -22.38 -26.02 -2.44
N GLY A 18 -21.91 -25.48 -1.31
CA GLY A 18 -20.65 -24.74 -1.18
C GLY A 18 -20.74 -23.22 -1.43
N MET A 19 -21.84 -22.69 -1.99
CA MET A 19 -21.99 -21.24 -2.19
C MET A 19 -22.09 -20.46 -0.88
N GLY A 20 -22.61 -21.06 0.21
CA GLY A 20 -22.65 -20.43 1.53
C GLY A 20 -21.28 -20.02 2.08
N LEU A 21 -20.18 -20.61 1.58
CA LEU A 21 -18.82 -20.22 1.95
C LEU A 21 -18.47 -18.79 1.48
N MET A 22 -19.10 -18.27 0.46
CA MET A 22 -18.91 -16.91 -0.04
C MET A 22 -19.35 -15.82 0.94
N LYS A 23 -20.16 -16.15 1.94
CA LYS A 23 -20.51 -15.24 3.06
C LYS A 23 -19.30 -14.89 3.91
N TYR A 24 -18.36 -15.83 4.05
CA TYR A 24 -17.22 -15.66 4.95
C TYR A 24 -16.08 -14.88 4.28
N ILE A 25 -15.72 -13.75 4.86
CA ILE A 25 -14.60 -12.90 4.40
C ILE A 25 -13.30 -13.70 4.36
N SER A 26 -13.05 -14.53 5.38
CA SER A 26 -11.85 -15.37 5.46
C SER A 26 -11.73 -16.34 4.27
N PHE A 27 -12.84 -16.97 3.87
CA PHE A 27 -12.86 -17.85 2.70
C PHE A 27 -12.57 -17.07 1.41
N ARG A 28 -13.25 -15.94 1.20
CA ARG A 28 -13.02 -15.07 0.03
C ARG A 28 -11.59 -14.54 -0.03
N ALA A 29 -11.01 -14.15 1.11
CA ALA A 29 -9.64 -13.67 1.20
C ALA A 29 -8.61 -14.77 0.83
N VAL A 30 -8.77 -15.98 1.37
CA VAL A 30 -7.89 -17.12 1.03
C VAL A 30 -8.02 -17.45 -0.47
N MET A 31 -9.23 -17.54 -1.00
CA MET A 31 -9.44 -17.81 -2.43
C MET A 31 -8.87 -16.71 -3.30
N ALA A 32 -9.03 -15.45 -2.92
CA ALA A 32 -8.43 -14.31 -3.63
C ALA A 32 -6.90 -14.41 -3.68
N SER A 33 -6.26 -14.76 -2.55
CA SER A 33 -4.80 -14.93 -2.50
C SER A 33 -4.34 -16.10 -3.39
N VAL A 34 -5.00 -17.26 -3.32
CA VAL A 34 -4.65 -18.44 -4.12
C VAL A 34 -4.80 -18.15 -5.62
N ILE A 35 -5.94 -17.56 -6.02
CA ILE A 35 -6.17 -17.19 -7.42
C ILE A 35 -5.17 -16.12 -7.90
N ALA A 36 -4.78 -15.17 -7.04
CA ALA A 36 -3.76 -14.20 -7.36
C ALA A 36 -2.40 -14.86 -7.64
N ILE A 37 -1.97 -15.80 -6.80
CA ILE A 37 -0.73 -16.57 -7.01
C ILE A 37 -0.78 -17.31 -8.34
N ILE A 38 -1.85 -18.08 -8.58
CA ILE A 38 -2.03 -18.84 -9.81
C ILE A 38 -2.02 -17.93 -11.03
N THR A 39 -2.77 -16.82 -10.99
CA THR A 39 -2.83 -15.83 -12.07
C THR A 39 -1.44 -15.24 -12.34
N SER A 40 -0.72 -14.83 -11.28
CA SER A 40 0.64 -14.30 -11.42
C SER A 40 1.59 -15.31 -12.08
N LEU A 41 1.54 -16.58 -11.69
CA LEU A 41 2.40 -17.64 -12.25
C LEU A 41 2.04 -17.94 -13.72
N LEU A 42 0.76 -18.06 -14.06
CA LEU A 42 0.32 -18.39 -15.42
C LEU A 42 0.51 -17.22 -16.39
N VAL A 43 0.06 -16.02 -15.99
CA VAL A 43 0.17 -14.81 -16.79
C VAL A 43 1.62 -14.35 -16.88
N GLY A 44 2.37 -14.47 -15.78
CA GLY A 44 3.78 -14.07 -15.69
C GLY A 44 4.63 -14.74 -16.76
N LYS A 45 4.54 -16.07 -16.88
CA LYS A 45 5.28 -16.82 -17.90
C LYS A 45 4.98 -16.35 -19.34
N LYS A 46 3.72 -16.01 -19.63
CA LYS A 46 3.31 -15.52 -20.95
C LYS A 46 3.83 -14.11 -21.22
N ILE A 47 3.67 -13.21 -20.24
CA ILE A 47 4.12 -11.82 -20.33
C ILE A 47 5.65 -11.75 -20.47
N ILE A 48 6.41 -12.47 -19.65
CA ILE A 48 7.88 -12.49 -19.73
C ILE A 48 8.34 -12.91 -21.12
N LYS A 49 7.78 -14.00 -21.67
CA LYS A 49 8.10 -14.44 -23.02
C LYS A 49 7.74 -13.38 -24.09
N MET A 50 6.62 -12.69 -23.93
CA MET A 50 6.20 -11.62 -24.85
C MET A 50 7.17 -10.43 -24.80
N LEU A 51 7.58 -10.02 -23.57
CA LEU A 51 8.51 -8.92 -23.37
C LEU A 51 9.90 -9.24 -23.92
N GLN A 52 10.40 -10.48 -23.67
CA GLN A 52 11.66 -10.96 -24.23
C GLN A 52 11.65 -10.99 -25.78
N LYS A 53 10.56 -11.50 -26.38
CA LYS A 53 10.42 -11.55 -27.86
C LYS A 53 10.43 -10.14 -28.49
N LYS A 54 9.89 -9.14 -27.79
CA LYS A 54 9.91 -7.75 -28.23
C LYS A 54 11.22 -7.03 -27.92
N GLN A 55 12.22 -7.73 -27.36
CA GLN A 55 13.52 -7.20 -26.93
C GLN A 55 13.38 -6.00 -25.98
N ILE A 56 12.35 -6.05 -25.12
CA ILE A 56 12.08 -5.03 -24.11
C ILE A 56 13.00 -5.32 -22.91
N GLY A 57 14.30 -5.15 -23.11
CA GLY A 57 15.31 -5.23 -22.05
C GLY A 57 15.75 -3.82 -21.67
N GLU A 58 15.92 -3.57 -20.40
CA GLU A 58 16.48 -2.31 -19.91
C GLU A 58 17.97 -2.21 -20.32
N GLU A 59 18.37 -1.09 -20.93
CA GLU A 59 19.78 -0.74 -21.04
C GLU A 59 20.30 -0.36 -19.66
N ILE A 60 20.94 -1.31 -19.00
CA ILE A 60 21.48 -1.13 -17.66
C ILE A 60 22.59 -0.06 -17.74
N ARG A 61 22.44 1.03 -16.98
CA ARG A 61 23.51 2.00 -16.79
C ARG A 61 24.64 1.29 -16.02
N ASP A 62 25.84 1.29 -16.57
CA ASP A 62 26.98 0.79 -15.83
C ASP A 62 27.25 1.69 -14.63
N LEU A 63 26.85 1.22 -13.46
CA LEU A 63 27.05 1.89 -12.18
C LEU A 63 28.25 1.30 -11.41
N GLY A 64 28.94 0.31 -12.01
CA GLY A 64 30.06 -0.40 -11.39
C GLY A 64 29.62 -1.27 -10.20
N LEU A 65 28.42 -1.87 -10.27
CA LEU A 65 27.89 -2.77 -9.24
C LEU A 65 28.16 -4.22 -9.63
N GLU A 66 28.56 -5.07 -8.67
CA GLU A 66 28.73 -6.51 -8.90
C GLU A 66 27.41 -7.16 -9.34
N GLY A 67 27.46 -8.03 -10.33
CA GLY A 67 26.29 -8.72 -10.87
C GLY A 67 25.45 -7.92 -11.85
N GLN A 68 25.71 -6.64 -12.04
CA GLN A 68 24.92 -5.77 -12.93
C GLN A 68 24.97 -6.22 -14.40
N LEU A 69 26.10 -6.74 -14.87
CA LEU A 69 26.24 -7.26 -16.24
C LEU A 69 25.39 -8.52 -16.49
N GLN A 70 25.14 -9.32 -15.45
CA GLN A 70 24.30 -10.53 -15.55
C GLN A 70 22.81 -10.17 -15.76
N LYS A 71 22.39 -8.98 -15.38
CA LYS A 71 21.03 -8.48 -15.54
C LYS A 71 20.73 -7.90 -16.92
N LYS A 72 21.75 -7.79 -17.78
CA LYS A 72 21.59 -7.26 -19.14
C LYS A 72 20.67 -8.17 -19.95
N GLY A 73 19.58 -7.59 -20.47
CA GLY A 73 18.58 -8.31 -21.25
C GLY A 73 17.37 -8.82 -20.42
N THR A 74 17.37 -8.65 -19.10
CA THR A 74 16.18 -8.91 -18.29
C THR A 74 15.08 -7.91 -18.66
N PRO A 75 13.87 -8.39 -19.05
CA PRO A 75 12.77 -7.48 -19.44
C PRO A 75 12.27 -6.68 -18.24
N THR A 76 11.88 -5.45 -18.50
CA THR A 76 11.17 -4.56 -17.57
C THR A 76 9.66 -4.57 -17.82
N MET A 77 8.87 -3.78 -17.10
CA MET A 77 7.39 -3.72 -17.14
C MET A 77 6.68 -4.95 -16.55
N GLY A 78 7.32 -5.69 -15.64
CA GLY A 78 6.73 -6.82 -14.92
C GLY A 78 5.55 -6.43 -14.02
N GLY A 79 5.40 -5.14 -13.69
CA GLY A 79 4.25 -4.62 -12.95
C GLY A 79 2.90 -4.95 -13.55
N ILE A 80 2.81 -5.16 -14.86
CA ILE A 80 1.59 -5.61 -15.53
C ILE A 80 1.11 -6.97 -14.96
N ILE A 81 2.04 -7.87 -14.64
CA ILE A 81 1.73 -9.18 -14.03
C ILE A 81 1.05 -8.97 -12.70
N ILE A 82 1.61 -8.08 -11.87
CA ILE A 82 1.09 -7.75 -10.54
C ILE A 82 -0.32 -7.17 -10.64
N ILE A 83 -0.52 -6.18 -11.53
CA ILE A 83 -1.81 -5.50 -11.70
C ILE A 83 -2.90 -6.51 -12.10
N ILE A 84 -2.62 -7.37 -13.08
CA ILE A 84 -3.59 -8.39 -13.52
C ILE A 84 -3.86 -9.38 -12.38
N ALA A 85 -2.82 -9.81 -11.67
CA ALA A 85 -2.95 -10.78 -10.58
C ALA A 85 -3.69 -10.22 -9.36
N ILE A 86 -3.70 -8.90 -9.13
CA ILE A 86 -4.54 -8.24 -8.11
C ILE A 86 -5.98 -8.10 -8.61
N LEU A 87 -6.16 -7.57 -9.82
CA LEU A 87 -7.49 -7.19 -10.31
C LEU A 87 -8.38 -8.40 -10.55
N VAL A 88 -7.85 -9.50 -11.08
CA VAL A 88 -8.66 -10.69 -11.39
C VAL A 88 -9.36 -11.23 -10.13
N PRO A 89 -8.67 -11.57 -9.03
CA PRO A 89 -9.37 -12.05 -7.83
C PRO A 89 -10.16 -10.95 -7.11
N ALA A 90 -9.73 -9.69 -7.15
CA ALA A 90 -10.50 -8.57 -6.59
C ALA A 90 -11.87 -8.43 -7.27
N LEU A 91 -11.93 -8.55 -8.60
CA LEU A 91 -13.17 -8.54 -9.37
C LEU A 91 -14.03 -9.80 -9.16
N LEU A 92 -13.42 -10.95 -8.88
CA LEU A 92 -14.14 -12.21 -8.66
C LEU A 92 -14.76 -12.26 -7.27
N PHE A 93 -14.01 -11.93 -6.22
CA PHE A 93 -14.37 -12.19 -4.82
C PHE A 93 -14.71 -10.94 -4.02
N GLY A 94 -14.30 -9.75 -4.45
CA GLY A 94 -14.62 -8.49 -3.78
C GLY A 94 -16.07 -8.05 -4.04
N ASP A 95 -16.62 -7.34 -3.09
CA ASP A 95 -17.84 -6.58 -3.27
C ASP A 95 -17.55 -5.30 -4.05
N LEU A 96 -17.99 -5.27 -5.31
CA LEU A 96 -17.75 -4.15 -6.23
C LEU A 96 -18.65 -2.94 -5.93
N THR A 97 -19.66 -3.08 -5.09
CA THR A 97 -20.50 -1.97 -4.64
C THR A 97 -19.84 -1.19 -3.49
N ASN A 98 -18.90 -1.84 -2.79
CA ASN A 98 -18.17 -1.24 -1.69
C ASN A 98 -17.22 -0.14 -2.18
N ILE A 99 -17.37 1.07 -1.65
CA ILE A 99 -16.57 2.25 -2.03
C ILE A 99 -15.07 2.02 -1.82
N TYR A 100 -14.66 1.30 -0.79
CA TYR A 100 -13.26 1.03 -0.48
C TYR A 100 -12.61 0.13 -1.53
N VAL A 101 -13.33 -0.89 -1.99
CA VAL A 101 -12.87 -1.78 -3.07
C VAL A 101 -12.76 -1.00 -4.37
N GLN A 102 -13.74 -0.13 -4.67
CA GLN A 102 -13.71 0.73 -5.86
C GLN A 102 -12.48 1.65 -5.84
N LEU A 103 -12.19 2.32 -4.72
CA LEU A 103 -11.03 3.20 -4.58
C LEU A 103 -9.70 2.44 -4.75
N LEU A 104 -9.60 1.21 -4.24
CA LEU A 104 -8.42 0.37 -4.42
C LEU A 104 -8.23 -0.08 -5.87
N ILE A 105 -9.31 -0.45 -6.57
CA ILE A 105 -9.28 -0.76 -8.00
C ILE A 105 -8.86 0.46 -8.82
N ILE A 106 -9.47 1.63 -8.56
CA ILE A 106 -9.15 2.89 -9.23
C ILE A 106 -7.68 3.24 -9.01
N SER A 107 -7.17 3.14 -7.77
CA SER A 107 -5.77 3.45 -7.47
C SER A 107 -4.80 2.52 -8.21
N THR A 108 -5.14 1.24 -8.30
CA THR A 108 -4.35 0.23 -9.01
C THR A 108 -4.26 0.55 -10.50
N LEU A 109 -5.40 0.83 -11.12
CA LEU A 109 -5.46 1.18 -12.55
C LEU A 109 -4.80 2.53 -12.83
N TRP A 110 -5.05 3.54 -12.01
CA TRP A 110 -4.55 4.90 -12.21
C TRP A 110 -3.03 4.99 -12.12
N LEU A 111 -2.45 4.48 -11.04
CA LEU A 111 -1.00 4.51 -10.87
C LEU A 111 -0.29 3.44 -11.71
N GLY A 112 -0.95 2.31 -11.96
CA GLY A 112 -0.48 1.34 -12.92
C GLY A 112 -0.38 1.90 -14.34
N ALA A 113 -1.39 2.65 -14.79
CA ALA A 113 -1.36 3.33 -16.07
C ALA A 113 -0.29 4.44 -16.12
N LEU A 114 -0.13 5.22 -15.04
CA LEU A 114 0.93 6.21 -14.94
C LEU A 114 2.32 5.59 -15.09
N GLY A 115 2.59 4.51 -14.34
CA GLY A 115 3.85 3.79 -14.42
C GLY A 115 4.05 3.12 -15.77
N PHE A 116 2.99 2.55 -16.35
CA PHE A 116 3.04 1.98 -17.70
C PHE A 116 3.43 3.00 -18.76
N ILE A 117 2.89 4.21 -18.71
CA ILE A 117 3.25 5.30 -19.63
C ILE A 117 4.73 5.67 -19.46
N ASP A 118 5.21 5.74 -18.23
CA ASP A 118 6.62 6.03 -17.94
C ASP A 118 7.55 4.95 -18.52
N ASP A 119 7.27 3.68 -18.19
CA ASP A 119 8.04 2.55 -18.70
C ASP A 119 7.98 2.46 -20.24
N TYR A 120 6.80 2.72 -20.82
CA TYR A 120 6.63 2.76 -22.29
C TYR A 120 7.51 3.83 -22.95
N ILE A 121 7.58 5.02 -22.36
CA ILE A 121 8.43 6.11 -22.87
C ILE A 121 9.91 5.71 -22.77
N LYS A 122 10.33 5.12 -21.66
CA LYS A 122 11.71 4.67 -21.44
C LYS A 122 12.14 3.61 -22.44
N VAL A 123 11.28 2.61 -22.65
CA VAL A 123 11.60 1.41 -23.44
C VAL A 123 11.38 1.65 -24.93
N PHE A 124 10.18 2.07 -25.33
CA PHE A 124 9.81 2.14 -26.75
C PHE A 124 10.25 3.44 -27.42
N LYS A 125 10.20 4.57 -26.71
CA LYS A 125 10.71 5.85 -27.23
C LYS A 125 12.20 6.07 -26.94
N LYS A 126 12.86 5.11 -26.28
CA LYS A 126 14.29 5.16 -25.89
C LYS A 126 14.68 6.45 -25.17
N ASN A 127 13.72 7.06 -24.48
CA ASN A 127 13.97 8.25 -23.68
C ASN A 127 14.28 7.82 -22.24
N LYS A 128 15.57 7.84 -21.88
CA LYS A 128 16.07 7.40 -20.55
C LYS A 128 15.53 8.22 -19.36
N GLU A 129 14.99 9.41 -19.61
CA GLU A 129 14.40 10.24 -18.54
C GLU A 129 12.96 9.83 -18.21
N GLY A 130 12.28 9.16 -19.15
CA GLY A 130 10.89 8.76 -18.99
C GLY A 130 9.92 9.94 -18.93
N LEU A 131 8.84 9.80 -18.19
CA LEU A 131 7.86 10.85 -17.94
C LEU A 131 8.43 11.88 -16.98
N SER A 132 8.31 13.17 -17.30
CA SER A 132 8.76 14.24 -16.42
C SER A 132 8.11 14.12 -15.00
N GLY A 133 8.91 14.30 -13.97
CA GLY A 133 8.46 14.19 -12.58
C GLY A 133 7.24 15.06 -12.23
N LYS A 134 7.06 16.21 -12.92
CA LYS A 134 5.88 17.08 -12.74
C LYS A 134 4.56 16.36 -13.09
N TYR A 135 4.55 15.59 -14.19
CA TYR A 135 3.36 14.83 -14.60
C TYR A 135 3.10 13.65 -13.65
N LYS A 136 4.15 13.00 -13.13
CA LYS A 136 4.00 11.96 -12.10
C LYS A 136 3.33 12.52 -10.85
N ILE A 137 3.82 13.64 -10.34
CA ILE A 137 3.24 14.32 -9.17
C ILE A 137 1.80 14.76 -9.46
N LEU A 138 1.53 15.34 -10.62
CA LEU A 138 0.18 15.77 -10.99
C LEU A 138 -0.83 14.61 -10.98
N ALA A 139 -0.44 13.47 -11.52
CA ALA A 139 -1.28 12.28 -11.52
C ALA A 139 -1.49 11.72 -10.10
N GLN A 140 -0.45 11.73 -9.25
CA GLN A 140 -0.55 11.32 -7.84
C GLN A 140 -1.46 12.28 -7.04
N VAL A 141 -1.36 13.58 -7.28
CA VAL A 141 -2.26 14.59 -6.70
C VAL A 141 -3.70 14.36 -7.16
N GLY A 142 -3.91 14.07 -8.44
CA GLY A 142 -5.23 13.74 -8.99
C GLY A 142 -5.87 12.54 -8.30
N LEU A 143 -5.11 11.45 -8.09
CA LEU A 143 -5.60 10.30 -7.34
C LEU A 143 -5.89 10.65 -5.88
N GLY A 144 -5.00 11.42 -5.24
CA GLY A 144 -5.19 11.85 -3.86
C GLY A 144 -6.43 12.70 -3.67
N LEU A 145 -6.77 13.56 -4.64
CA LEU A 145 -8.02 14.31 -4.66
C LEU A 145 -9.23 13.38 -4.79
N ILE A 146 -9.20 12.42 -5.72
CA ILE A 146 -10.29 11.44 -5.89
C ILE A 146 -10.53 10.69 -4.58
N VAL A 147 -9.48 10.10 -4.00
CA VAL A 147 -9.59 9.32 -2.75
C VAL A 147 -10.03 10.19 -1.59
N GLY A 148 -9.39 11.34 -1.39
CA GLY A 148 -9.69 12.25 -0.28
C GLY A 148 -11.12 12.76 -0.33
N LEU A 149 -11.58 13.24 -1.49
CA LEU A 149 -12.95 13.73 -1.67
C LEU A 149 -13.99 12.60 -1.55
N SER A 150 -13.73 11.42 -2.11
CA SER A 150 -14.65 10.28 -1.98
C SER A 150 -14.86 9.91 -0.51
N ILE A 151 -13.78 9.82 0.28
CA ILE A 151 -13.88 9.54 1.72
C ILE A 151 -14.60 10.65 2.48
N CYS A 152 -14.44 11.89 2.05
CA CYS A 152 -15.11 13.05 2.68
C CYS A 152 -16.61 13.10 2.39
N LEU A 153 -17.00 12.80 1.15
CA LEU A 153 -18.35 13.06 0.65
C LEU A 153 -19.26 11.82 0.69
N CYS A 154 -18.69 10.59 0.73
CA CYS A 154 -19.49 9.37 0.77
C CYS A 154 -19.95 9.04 2.19
N ASP A 155 -21.26 8.87 2.36
CA ASP A 155 -21.88 8.45 3.62
C ASP A 155 -21.44 7.04 4.04
N ASP A 156 -21.12 6.17 3.10
CA ASP A 156 -20.65 4.80 3.35
C ASP A 156 -19.24 4.74 3.96
N ALA A 157 -18.50 5.86 3.97
CA ALA A 157 -17.17 5.98 4.54
C ALA A 157 -17.17 6.47 6.01
N LYS A 158 -18.28 6.28 6.73
CA LYS A 158 -18.42 6.67 8.14
C LYS A 158 -17.54 5.82 9.05
N ILE A 159 -17.05 6.43 10.12
CA ILE A 159 -16.26 5.79 11.17
C ILE A 159 -16.96 5.92 12.51
N TYR A 160 -16.75 4.93 13.37
CA TYR A 160 -17.27 4.93 14.73
C TYR A 160 -16.10 5.00 15.72
N PRO A 161 -15.96 6.13 16.45
CA PRO A 161 -14.93 6.29 17.47
C PRO A 161 -15.10 5.29 18.62
N ASN A 162 -14.01 5.01 19.33
CA ASN A 162 -13.97 4.02 20.41
C ASN A 162 -14.96 4.31 21.55
N GLU A 163 -15.21 5.58 21.88
CA GLU A 163 -16.13 5.95 22.96
C GLU A 163 -17.58 5.54 22.64
N THR A 164 -18.03 5.83 21.43
CA THR A 164 -19.37 5.42 20.94
C THR A 164 -19.54 3.91 20.84
N THR A 165 -18.45 3.21 20.50
CA THR A 165 -18.44 1.75 20.40
C THR A 165 -18.62 1.11 21.79
N ARG A 166 -17.98 1.66 22.83
CA ARG A 166 -18.08 1.16 24.22
C ARG A 166 -19.47 1.36 24.84
N ASP A 167 -20.06 2.52 24.63
CA ASP A 167 -21.38 2.84 25.16
C ASP A 167 -22.45 1.89 24.53
N SER A 168 -22.28 1.56 23.26
CA SER A 168 -23.17 0.65 22.55
C SER A 168 -23.05 -0.80 23.00
N VAL A 169 -21.82 -1.26 23.35
CA VAL A 169 -21.59 -2.61 23.90
C VAL A 169 -22.19 -2.73 25.28
N GLN A 170 -22.08 -1.71 26.13
CA GLN A 170 -22.70 -1.73 27.46
C GLN A 170 -24.21 -1.80 27.38
N GLN A 171 -24.85 -1.16 26.38
CA GLN A 171 -26.28 -1.27 26.13
C GLN A 171 -26.69 -2.60 25.51
N SER A 172 -25.87 -3.22 24.67
CA SER A 172 -26.19 -4.49 23.99
C SER A 172 -25.92 -5.72 24.83
N GLN A 173 -25.03 -5.68 25.84
CA GLN A 173 -24.87 -6.77 26.83
C GLN A 173 -26.11 -7.00 27.68
N ILE A 174 -27.12 -6.12 27.63
CA ILE A 174 -28.44 -6.31 28.27
C ILE A 174 -29.37 -7.17 27.39
N VAL A 175 -29.02 -7.40 26.11
CA VAL A 175 -29.83 -8.18 25.14
C VAL A 175 -28.97 -9.32 24.55
N GLU A 176 -28.59 -10.27 25.38
CA GLU A 176 -27.88 -11.47 24.95
C GLU A 176 -28.89 -12.52 24.46
N ASN A 177 -28.87 -12.77 23.14
CA ASN A 177 -29.08 -14.08 22.46
C ASN A 177 -29.53 -13.89 21.02
N GLN A 178 -28.67 -14.02 20.06
CA GLN A 178 -28.84 -14.63 18.72
C GLN A 178 -27.79 -14.10 17.72
N GLY A 179 -27.19 -15.00 17.03
CA GLY A 179 -26.17 -15.04 15.98
C GLY A 179 -25.81 -13.82 15.08
N ASP A 180 -24.88 -14.04 14.18
CA ASP A 180 -24.17 -13.09 13.29
C ASP A 180 -25.00 -11.97 12.60
N THR A 181 -26.34 -12.09 12.59
CA THR A 181 -27.28 -11.08 12.10
C THR A 181 -27.45 -9.88 13.02
N GLU A 182 -27.07 -10.00 14.30
CA GLU A 182 -27.17 -8.90 15.27
C GLU A 182 -26.00 -7.91 15.17
N GLU A 183 -24.81 -8.36 14.74
CA GLU A 183 -23.66 -7.47 14.56
C GLU A 183 -23.94 -6.36 13.53
N ILE A 184 -24.62 -6.71 12.43
CA ILE A 184 -25.07 -5.74 11.41
C ILE A 184 -26.19 -4.84 11.94
N ALA A 185 -27.10 -5.40 12.75
CA ALA A 185 -28.22 -4.65 13.34
C ALA A 185 -27.76 -3.67 14.43
N ILE A 186 -26.73 -4.03 15.21
CA ILE A 186 -26.09 -3.15 16.21
C ILE A 186 -25.33 -2.04 15.48
N ALA A 187 -24.56 -2.35 14.45
CA ALA A 187 -23.88 -1.36 13.63
C ALA A 187 -24.85 -0.37 12.97
N SER A 188 -26.03 -0.81 12.53
CA SER A 188 -27.03 0.05 11.93
C SER A 188 -27.79 0.93 12.95
N LYS A 189 -28.01 0.45 14.18
CA LYS A 189 -28.62 1.24 15.26
C LYS A 189 -27.67 2.29 15.85
N VAL A 190 -26.41 1.93 16.04
CA VAL A 190 -25.35 2.85 16.50
C VAL A 190 -25.08 3.94 15.45
N GLY A 191 -25.32 3.63 14.17
CA GLY A 191 -25.08 4.54 13.06
C GLY A 191 -26.04 5.73 12.97
N SER A 192 -27.23 5.68 13.60
CA SER A 192 -28.22 6.74 13.42
C SER A 192 -28.09 7.93 14.36
N GLU A 193 -27.47 7.78 15.53
CA GLU A 193 -27.44 8.84 16.53
C GLU A 193 -26.09 9.51 16.80
N ASN A 194 -24.94 8.85 16.47
CA ASN A 194 -23.61 9.33 16.86
C ASN A 194 -22.54 9.25 15.76
N SER A 195 -22.88 9.43 14.48
CA SER A 195 -21.88 9.53 13.42
C SER A 195 -21.03 10.78 13.59
N THR A 196 -19.79 10.60 14.03
CA THR A 196 -18.83 11.70 14.18
C THR A 196 -18.06 11.94 12.88
N SER A 197 -17.46 13.10 12.79
CA SER A 197 -16.77 13.56 11.58
C SER A 197 -15.77 12.55 11.05
N ASN A 198 -15.82 12.31 9.75
CA ASN A 198 -14.90 11.43 9.00
C ASN A 198 -13.41 11.89 9.03
N THR A 199 -13.02 12.81 9.90
CA THR A 199 -11.68 13.42 9.98
C THR A 199 -10.82 12.89 11.13
N LYS A 200 -11.26 11.84 11.82
CA LYS A 200 -10.43 11.18 12.83
C LYS A 200 -9.54 10.10 12.22
N THR A 201 -8.35 9.93 12.76
CA THR A 201 -7.40 8.88 12.39
C THR A 201 -6.73 8.28 13.60
N THR A 202 -6.13 7.10 13.45
CA THR A 202 -5.39 6.44 14.52
C THR A 202 -3.97 6.98 14.59
N ILE A 203 -3.53 7.37 15.79
CA ILE A 203 -2.16 7.76 16.09
C ILE A 203 -1.50 6.74 17.03
N PRO A 204 -0.29 6.22 16.71
CA PRO A 204 0.43 5.31 17.59
C PRO A 204 0.94 6.02 18.87
N PHE A 205 1.18 5.26 19.93
CA PHE A 205 1.76 5.71 21.21
C PHE A 205 0.91 6.68 22.06
N VAL A 206 -0.32 6.96 21.68
CA VAL A 206 -1.21 7.84 22.43
C VAL A 206 -2.33 7.03 23.08
N LYS A 207 -2.67 7.33 24.32
CA LYS A 207 -3.64 6.55 25.13
C LYS A 207 -5.01 6.39 24.49
N SER A 208 -5.51 7.42 23.79
CA SER A 208 -6.80 7.39 23.07
C SER A 208 -6.69 6.72 21.70
N ASN A 209 -5.49 6.54 21.17
CA ASN A 209 -5.23 6.12 19.78
C ASN A 209 -5.92 6.97 18.70
N GLU A 210 -6.50 8.11 19.05
CA GLU A 210 -7.25 8.97 18.13
C GLU A 210 -6.56 10.32 17.95
N PHE A 211 -6.52 10.78 16.71
CA PHE A 211 -6.14 12.12 16.31
C PHE A 211 -7.25 12.71 15.44
N ASP A 212 -7.74 13.90 15.80
CA ASP A 212 -8.75 14.59 15.00
C ASP A 212 -8.10 15.76 14.25
N TYR A 213 -8.20 15.73 12.92
CA TYR A 213 -7.70 16.82 12.08
C TYR A 213 -8.37 18.17 12.39
N LYS A 214 -9.50 18.19 13.09
CA LYS A 214 -10.12 19.42 13.61
C LYS A 214 -9.20 20.20 14.54
N TRP A 215 -8.30 19.53 15.25
CA TRP A 215 -7.34 20.20 16.13
C TRP A 215 -6.34 21.08 15.39
N LEU A 216 -6.17 20.85 14.09
CA LEU A 216 -5.30 21.68 13.24
C LEU A 216 -6.03 22.89 12.65
N SER A 217 -7.36 22.97 12.80
CA SER A 217 -8.15 24.11 12.28
C SER A 217 -8.16 25.25 13.28
N PRO A 218 -7.69 26.45 12.90
CA PRO A 218 -7.79 27.64 13.75
C PRO A 218 -9.19 28.26 13.73
N PHE A 219 -10.08 27.79 12.85
CA PHE A 219 -11.42 28.33 12.66
C PHE A 219 -12.48 27.48 13.36
N LYS A 220 -13.60 28.10 13.74
CA LYS A 220 -14.77 27.42 14.34
C LYS A 220 -15.97 27.48 13.38
N GLY A 221 -16.96 26.62 13.66
CA GLY A 221 -18.18 26.50 12.88
C GLY A 221 -17.94 25.95 11.48
N ARG A 222 -18.85 26.20 10.54
CA ARG A 222 -18.84 25.65 9.18
C ARG A 222 -17.54 25.91 8.42
N PHE A 223 -16.94 27.08 8.60
CA PHE A 223 -15.65 27.38 7.95
C PHE A 223 -14.51 26.54 8.52
N GLY A 224 -14.55 26.24 9.83
CA GLY A 224 -13.59 25.32 10.47
C GLY A 224 -13.72 23.90 9.93
N GLU A 225 -14.93 23.43 9.67
CA GLU A 225 -15.17 22.11 9.07
C GLU A 225 -14.58 22.01 7.65
N ILE A 226 -14.87 22.98 6.79
CA ILE A 226 -14.32 23.03 5.42
C ILE A 226 -12.79 23.06 5.45
N PHE A 227 -12.20 23.83 6.37
CA PHE A 227 -10.75 23.91 6.51
C PHE A 227 -10.15 22.59 7.01
N THR A 228 -10.82 21.87 7.91
CA THR A 228 -10.43 20.52 8.36
C THR A 228 -10.43 19.52 7.20
N TRP A 229 -11.46 19.53 6.37
CA TRP A 229 -11.53 18.71 5.17
C TRP A 229 -10.40 19.01 4.19
N PHE A 230 -10.09 20.27 4.00
CA PHE A 230 -8.97 20.68 3.16
C PHE A 230 -7.63 20.13 3.66
N ILE A 231 -7.36 20.24 4.98
CA ILE A 231 -6.14 19.65 5.59
C ILE A 231 -6.11 18.14 5.39
N TYR A 232 -7.24 17.46 5.62
CA TYR A 232 -7.33 16.01 5.45
C TYR A 232 -7.02 15.59 4.01
N VAL A 233 -7.63 16.24 3.02
CA VAL A 233 -7.35 15.94 1.60
C VAL A 233 -5.88 16.20 1.25
N LEU A 234 -5.27 17.27 1.75
CA LEU A 234 -3.84 17.52 1.58
C LEU A 234 -2.98 16.39 2.18
N MET A 235 -3.36 15.89 3.35
CA MET A 235 -2.66 14.76 3.98
C MET A 235 -2.80 13.49 3.13
N VAL A 236 -3.99 13.20 2.60
CA VAL A 236 -4.22 12.05 1.69
C VAL A 236 -3.34 12.15 0.44
N ILE A 237 -3.27 13.32 -0.19
CA ILE A 237 -2.40 13.58 -1.34
C ILE A 237 -0.94 13.32 -0.97
N PHE A 238 -0.49 13.86 0.17
CA PHE A 238 0.88 13.67 0.65
C PHE A 238 1.22 12.20 0.85
N ILE A 239 0.34 11.43 1.51
CA ILE A 239 0.52 10.00 1.79
C ILE A 239 0.62 9.18 0.51
N ILE A 240 -0.33 9.35 -0.41
CA ILE A 240 -0.33 8.62 -1.68
C ILE A 240 0.94 8.93 -2.48
N THR A 241 1.32 10.20 -2.53
CA THR A 241 2.53 10.64 -3.22
C THR A 241 3.79 10.08 -2.56
N ALA A 242 3.88 10.13 -1.23
CA ALA A 242 5.03 9.65 -0.48
C ALA A 242 5.19 8.13 -0.60
N CYS A 243 4.11 7.35 -0.41
CA CYS A 243 4.14 5.90 -0.52
C CYS A 243 4.45 5.43 -1.95
N SER A 244 3.81 6.04 -2.95
CA SER A 244 4.03 5.69 -4.35
C SER A 244 5.48 5.95 -4.78
N ASN A 245 6.04 7.11 -4.48
CA ASN A 245 7.44 7.41 -4.79
C ASN A 245 8.42 6.63 -3.89
N GLY A 246 8.07 6.35 -2.63
CA GLY A 246 8.88 5.56 -1.72
C GLY A 246 9.05 4.11 -2.20
N ALA A 247 7.95 3.48 -2.62
CA ALA A 247 7.97 2.16 -3.23
C ALA A 247 8.81 2.14 -4.53
N ASN A 248 8.65 3.16 -5.38
CA ASN A 248 9.41 3.29 -6.62
C ASN A 248 10.92 3.47 -6.36
N LEU A 249 11.33 4.24 -5.36
CA LEU A 249 12.73 4.37 -4.96
C LEU A 249 13.30 3.08 -4.35
N THR A 250 12.45 2.22 -3.79
CA THR A 250 12.85 0.94 -3.21
C THR A 250 13.03 -0.15 -4.28
N ASP A 251 12.48 0.05 -5.49
CA ASP A 251 12.58 -0.89 -6.62
C ASP A 251 13.94 -0.82 -7.34
N GLY A 252 15.02 -0.98 -6.59
CA GLY A 252 16.40 -0.94 -7.12
C GLY A 252 17.15 -2.27 -7.04
N MET A 253 16.56 -3.30 -6.43
CA MET A 253 17.14 -4.65 -6.28
C MET A 253 16.08 -5.72 -6.51
N ASP A 254 16.52 -6.89 -7.00
CA ASP A 254 15.67 -8.04 -7.32
C ASP A 254 14.89 -8.50 -6.08
N GLY A 255 13.56 -8.42 -6.14
CA GLY A 255 12.66 -8.85 -5.07
C GLY A 255 12.49 -7.87 -3.90
N LEU A 256 13.25 -6.78 -3.83
CA LEU A 256 13.21 -5.86 -2.68
C LEU A 256 11.86 -5.16 -2.53
N ALA A 257 11.43 -4.45 -3.56
CA ALA A 257 10.17 -3.70 -3.52
C ALA A 257 8.96 -4.64 -3.36
N ALA A 258 8.95 -5.76 -4.09
CA ALA A 258 7.89 -6.76 -4.00
C ALA A 258 7.80 -7.39 -2.61
N GLY A 259 8.94 -7.80 -2.02
CA GLY A 259 8.97 -8.43 -0.72
C GLY A 259 8.60 -7.50 0.43
N VAL A 260 9.14 -6.28 0.43
CA VAL A 260 8.79 -5.25 1.43
C VAL A 260 7.32 -4.87 1.32
N SER A 261 6.80 -4.68 0.10
CA SER A 261 5.37 -4.37 -0.13
C SER A 261 4.45 -5.51 0.32
N ALA A 262 4.85 -6.78 0.13
CA ALA A 262 4.07 -7.93 0.59
C ALA A 262 3.93 -7.94 2.12
N ILE A 263 5.00 -7.65 2.85
CA ILE A 263 5.00 -7.56 4.32
C ILE A 263 4.10 -6.40 4.79
N ILE A 264 4.26 -5.21 4.20
CA ILE A 264 3.45 -4.04 4.52
C ILE A 264 1.97 -4.31 4.23
N GLY A 265 1.67 -4.87 3.04
CA GLY A 265 0.31 -5.19 2.63
C GLY A 265 -0.35 -6.22 3.54
N THR A 266 0.40 -7.22 4.03
CA THR A 266 -0.09 -8.19 5.01
C THR A 266 -0.49 -7.51 6.32
N ALA A 267 0.34 -6.60 6.83
CA ALA A 267 0.03 -5.86 8.05
C ALA A 267 -1.22 -4.97 7.88
N ILE A 268 -1.35 -4.29 6.74
CA ILE A 268 -2.56 -3.51 6.41
C ILE A 268 -3.80 -4.41 6.32
N GLY A 269 -3.68 -5.60 5.70
CA GLY A 269 -4.77 -6.57 5.62
C GLY A 269 -5.23 -7.03 7.00
N ILE A 270 -4.30 -7.32 7.92
CA ILE A 270 -4.60 -7.67 9.31
C ILE A 270 -5.31 -6.49 10.00
N LEU A 271 -4.80 -5.27 9.85
CA LEU A 271 -5.39 -4.08 10.45
C LEU A 271 -6.79 -3.78 9.88
N ALA A 272 -7.01 -4.03 8.59
CA ALA A 272 -8.31 -3.90 7.95
C ALA A 272 -9.32 -4.91 8.54
N TYR A 273 -8.90 -6.17 8.71
CA TYR A 273 -9.73 -7.21 9.33
C TYR A 273 -10.14 -6.83 10.75
N VAL A 274 -9.18 -6.41 11.55
CA VAL A 274 -9.43 -6.01 12.94
C VAL A 274 -10.31 -4.77 13.04
N SER A 275 -10.10 -3.76 12.19
CA SER A 275 -10.91 -2.53 12.16
C SER A 275 -12.33 -2.78 11.62
N GLY A 276 -12.53 -3.83 10.81
CA GLY A 276 -13.83 -4.21 10.27
C GLY A 276 -14.64 -5.13 11.17
N HIS A 277 -14.08 -5.59 12.29
CA HIS A 277 -14.74 -6.48 13.23
C HIS A 277 -14.94 -5.79 14.58
N PHE A 278 -16.19 -5.67 15.02
CA PHE A 278 -16.55 -4.92 16.22
C PHE A 278 -15.79 -5.39 17.48
N GLY A 279 -15.83 -6.69 17.79
CA GLY A 279 -15.18 -7.23 18.97
C GLY A 279 -13.66 -7.06 19.00
N TYR A 280 -12.99 -7.17 17.85
CA TYR A 280 -11.53 -6.96 17.79
C TYR A 280 -11.15 -5.48 17.84
N SER A 281 -11.96 -4.60 17.24
CA SER A 281 -11.70 -3.16 17.29
C SER A 281 -11.84 -2.62 18.72
N ASP A 282 -12.82 -3.07 19.49
CA ASP A 282 -12.99 -2.72 20.89
C ASP A 282 -11.85 -3.28 21.77
N TYR A 283 -11.51 -4.56 21.60
CA TYR A 283 -10.40 -5.18 22.33
C TYR A 283 -9.06 -4.45 22.11
N LEU A 284 -8.76 -4.01 20.90
CA LEU A 284 -7.54 -3.27 20.56
C LEU A 284 -7.66 -1.77 20.79
N ASN A 285 -8.83 -1.29 21.14
CA ASN A 285 -9.11 0.15 21.32
C ASN A 285 -8.79 0.97 20.06
N ILE A 286 -9.25 0.49 18.91
CA ILE A 286 -9.12 1.16 17.62
C ILE A 286 -10.51 1.46 17.03
N MET A 287 -10.56 2.41 16.12
CA MET A 287 -11.82 2.79 15.46
C MET A 287 -12.44 1.60 14.71
N PHE A 288 -13.73 1.38 14.92
CA PHE A 288 -14.52 0.45 14.11
C PHE A 288 -14.88 1.13 12.78
N ILE A 289 -14.56 0.46 11.69
CA ILE A 289 -14.80 0.96 10.32
C ILE A 289 -15.65 -0.08 9.60
N PRO A 290 -16.98 0.10 9.53
CA PRO A 290 -17.85 -0.79 8.77
C PRO A 290 -17.35 -0.93 7.33
N ASN A 291 -17.60 -2.07 6.72
CA ASN A 291 -17.20 -2.36 5.34
C ASN A 291 -15.70 -2.42 5.05
N SER A 292 -14.80 -2.09 6.02
CA SER A 292 -13.34 -2.24 5.82
C SER A 292 -12.92 -3.71 5.71
N ALA A 293 -13.76 -4.63 6.11
CA ALA A 293 -13.54 -6.05 5.95
C ALA A 293 -13.37 -6.49 4.46
N GLU A 294 -13.99 -5.79 3.52
CA GLU A 294 -13.78 -6.04 2.08
C GLU A 294 -12.36 -5.66 1.61
N VAL A 295 -11.71 -4.72 2.29
CA VAL A 295 -10.30 -4.38 2.04
C VAL A 295 -9.39 -5.59 2.28
N VAL A 296 -9.74 -6.49 3.20
CA VAL A 296 -8.98 -7.73 3.48
C VAL A 296 -8.88 -8.61 2.24
N ILE A 297 -9.96 -8.75 1.49
CA ILE A 297 -10.00 -9.56 0.26
C ILE A 297 -9.06 -8.97 -0.79
N PHE A 298 -9.09 -7.65 -0.94
CA PHE A 298 -8.20 -6.96 -1.86
C PHE A 298 -6.73 -7.08 -1.43
N MET A 299 -6.43 -6.92 -0.13
CA MET A 299 -5.05 -7.05 0.39
C MET A 299 -4.56 -8.50 0.36
N ALA A 300 -5.44 -9.49 0.46
CA ALA A 300 -5.11 -10.89 0.24
C ALA A 300 -4.76 -11.17 -1.24
N ALA A 301 -5.50 -10.59 -2.18
CA ALA A 301 -5.15 -10.61 -3.60
C ALA A 301 -3.80 -9.92 -3.87
N PHE A 302 -3.57 -8.77 -3.25
CA PHE A 302 -2.30 -8.04 -3.31
C PHE A 302 -1.12 -8.90 -2.83
N LEU A 303 -1.24 -9.54 -1.66
CA LEU A 303 -0.23 -10.45 -1.13
C LEU A 303 0.02 -11.62 -2.08
N GLY A 304 -1.04 -12.28 -2.53
CA GLY A 304 -0.92 -13.42 -3.46
C GLY A 304 -0.26 -13.03 -4.78
N ALA A 305 -0.60 -11.87 -5.34
CA ALA A 305 0.01 -11.35 -6.56
C ALA A 305 1.52 -11.10 -6.41
N LEU A 306 1.93 -10.55 -5.26
CA LEU A 306 3.34 -10.29 -4.97
C LEU A 306 4.13 -11.57 -4.71
N LEU A 307 3.56 -12.54 -4.00
CA LEU A 307 4.18 -13.85 -3.81
C LEU A 307 4.39 -14.58 -5.15
N GLY A 308 3.37 -14.54 -6.02
CA GLY A 308 3.48 -15.10 -7.35
C GLY A 308 4.45 -14.33 -8.25
N PHE A 309 4.56 -13.02 -8.11
CA PHE A 309 5.54 -12.19 -8.84
C PHE A 309 6.97 -12.43 -8.35
N LEU A 310 7.19 -12.60 -7.04
CA LEU A 310 8.50 -12.92 -6.46
C LEU A 310 9.08 -14.21 -7.02
N TRP A 311 8.26 -15.16 -7.48
CA TRP A 311 8.74 -16.36 -8.17
C TRP A 311 9.63 -16.03 -9.38
N TYR A 312 9.35 -14.94 -10.06
CA TYR A 312 10.10 -14.47 -11.25
C TYR A 312 11.07 -13.34 -10.95
N ASN A 313 10.80 -12.56 -9.91
CA ASN A 313 11.55 -11.33 -9.60
C ASN A 313 12.61 -11.55 -8.50
N SER A 314 12.64 -12.70 -7.80
CA SER A 314 13.72 -13.01 -6.85
C SER A 314 15.06 -13.18 -7.59
N TYR A 315 16.15 -12.87 -6.89
CA TYR A 315 17.50 -12.91 -7.47
C TYR A 315 17.93 -14.32 -7.94
N PRO A 316 18.44 -14.49 -9.16
CA PRO A 316 18.54 -13.50 -10.24
C PRO A 316 17.21 -13.31 -10.97
N ALA A 317 16.74 -12.05 -11.08
CA ALA A 317 15.41 -11.76 -11.61
C ALA A 317 15.26 -12.11 -13.10
N GLN A 318 14.14 -12.74 -13.44
CA GLN A 318 13.72 -13.01 -14.82
C GLN A 318 12.92 -11.86 -15.44
N VAL A 319 12.43 -10.93 -14.61
CA VAL A 319 11.69 -9.74 -15.00
C VAL A 319 11.82 -8.67 -13.93
N PHE A 320 12.01 -7.41 -14.34
CA PHE A 320 11.97 -6.26 -13.44
C PHE A 320 10.55 -5.70 -13.35
N MET A 321 10.20 -5.19 -12.17
CA MET A 321 8.88 -4.66 -11.89
C MET A 321 8.59 -3.41 -12.76
N GLY A 322 9.52 -2.46 -12.76
CA GLY A 322 9.39 -1.17 -13.40
C GLY A 322 8.46 -0.20 -12.66
N ASP A 323 8.33 1.02 -13.20
CA ASP A 323 7.47 2.04 -12.62
C ASP A 323 5.99 1.64 -12.66
N THR A 324 5.58 0.80 -13.60
CA THR A 324 4.22 0.20 -13.69
C THR A 324 3.81 -0.49 -12.40
N GLY A 325 4.70 -1.29 -11.83
CA GLY A 325 4.40 -2.03 -10.60
C GLY A 325 4.67 -1.21 -9.35
N SER A 326 5.84 -0.61 -9.25
CA SER A 326 6.30 0.05 -8.03
C SER A 326 5.44 1.26 -7.64
N LEU A 327 5.02 2.11 -8.60
CA LEU A 327 4.11 3.23 -8.32
C LEU A 327 2.73 2.72 -7.88
N ALA A 328 2.22 1.66 -8.52
CA ALA A 328 0.93 1.07 -8.15
C ALA A 328 0.96 0.47 -6.74
N LEU A 329 2.01 -0.29 -6.39
CA LEU A 329 2.15 -0.90 -5.06
C LEU A 329 2.14 0.15 -3.94
N GLY A 330 2.97 1.19 -4.08
CA GLY A 330 3.02 2.25 -3.08
C GLY A 330 1.70 3.01 -2.97
N GLY A 331 1.01 3.24 -4.09
CA GLY A 331 -0.30 3.88 -4.10
C GLY A 331 -1.39 3.03 -3.45
N ILE A 332 -1.44 1.74 -3.75
CA ILE A 332 -2.37 0.80 -3.09
C ILE A 332 -2.16 0.81 -1.57
N ILE A 333 -0.90 0.73 -1.11
CA ILE A 333 -0.54 0.79 0.30
C ILE A 333 -1.03 2.10 0.93
N GLY A 334 -0.76 3.25 0.29
CA GLY A 334 -1.18 4.56 0.78
C GLY A 334 -2.71 4.68 0.87
N VAL A 335 -3.42 4.28 -0.19
CA VAL A 335 -4.90 4.32 -0.25
C VAL A 335 -5.52 3.38 0.78
N ALA A 336 -5.01 2.14 0.90
CA ALA A 336 -5.51 1.19 1.89
C ALA A 336 -5.33 1.70 3.33
N ALA A 337 -4.17 2.30 3.65
CA ALA A 337 -3.91 2.87 4.97
C ALA A 337 -4.85 4.05 5.29
N VAL A 338 -5.15 4.91 4.30
CA VAL A 338 -6.11 6.01 4.44
C VAL A 338 -7.53 5.48 4.66
N ILE A 339 -7.95 4.46 3.92
CA ILE A 339 -9.27 3.81 4.08
C ILE A 339 -9.45 3.30 5.50
N ILE A 340 -8.46 2.58 6.04
CA ILE A 340 -8.55 2.00 7.39
C ILE A 340 -8.13 2.99 8.50
N ARG A 341 -7.95 4.27 8.17
CA ARG A 341 -7.56 5.32 9.13
C ARG A 341 -6.31 5.00 9.92
N LYS A 342 -5.27 4.50 9.25
CA LYS A 342 -3.97 4.15 9.83
C LYS A 342 -2.82 4.90 9.13
N GLU A 343 -3.13 6.03 8.51
CA GLU A 343 -2.14 6.80 7.75
C GLU A 343 -0.99 7.32 8.62
N LEU A 344 -1.24 7.68 9.90
CA LEU A 344 -0.18 8.11 10.81
C LEU A 344 0.71 6.96 11.32
N LEU A 345 0.33 5.71 11.04
CA LEU A 345 1.15 4.53 11.32
C LEU A 345 2.17 4.25 10.20
N LEU A 346 1.95 4.78 8.99
CA LEU A 346 2.79 4.54 7.82
C LEU A 346 4.27 4.90 8.00
N PRO A 347 4.66 5.96 8.73
CA PRO A 347 6.07 6.24 8.97
C PRO A 347 6.83 5.07 9.62
N ILE A 348 6.15 4.26 10.45
CA ILE A 348 6.71 3.05 11.06
C ILE A 348 6.56 1.89 10.08
N LEU A 349 5.34 1.60 9.64
CA LEU A 349 5.02 0.45 8.81
C LEU A 349 5.77 0.47 7.46
N CYS A 350 5.82 1.64 6.80
CA CYS A 350 6.56 1.87 5.56
C CYS A 350 7.97 2.43 5.83
N GLY A 351 8.57 2.17 6.99
CA GLY A 351 9.86 2.73 7.39
C GLY A 351 10.98 2.48 6.37
N ILE A 352 10.96 1.35 5.66
CA ILE A 352 11.90 1.09 4.56
C ILE A 352 11.72 2.13 3.44
N PHE A 353 10.50 2.34 2.93
CA PHE A 353 10.23 3.34 1.88
C PHE A 353 10.61 4.74 2.33
N PHE A 354 10.37 5.04 3.61
CA PHE A 354 10.70 6.32 4.20
C PHE A 354 12.21 6.55 4.26
N VAL A 355 12.99 5.58 4.75
CA VAL A 355 14.44 5.66 4.89
C VAL A 355 15.12 5.70 3.51
N GLU A 356 14.65 4.92 2.53
CA GLU A 356 15.13 4.97 1.16
C GLU A 356 14.96 6.38 0.57
N SER A 357 13.75 6.94 0.67
CA SER A 357 13.44 8.30 0.20
C SER A 357 14.26 9.37 0.91
N LEU A 358 14.37 9.26 2.24
CA LEU A 358 15.13 10.20 3.07
C LEU A 358 16.61 10.19 2.72
N SER A 359 17.18 9.01 2.44
CA SER A 359 18.59 8.90 2.02
C SER A 359 18.89 9.71 0.75
N VAL A 360 17.97 9.66 -0.23
CA VAL A 360 18.07 10.43 -1.48
C VAL A 360 17.94 11.92 -1.23
N ILE A 361 16.99 12.33 -0.38
CA ILE A 361 16.77 13.73 -0.02
C ILE A 361 18.03 14.30 0.67
N ILE A 362 18.51 13.62 1.71
CA ILE A 362 19.72 14.04 2.46
C ILE A 362 20.92 14.17 1.51
N GLN A 363 21.17 13.14 0.68
CA GLN A 363 22.28 13.15 -0.27
C GLN A 363 22.22 14.34 -1.22
N ARG A 364 21.04 14.60 -1.82
CA ARG A 364 20.88 15.69 -2.79
C ARG A 364 21.04 17.06 -2.16
N PHE A 365 20.45 17.27 -0.97
CA PHE A 365 20.57 18.55 -0.26
C PHE A 365 22.00 18.80 0.19
N TYR A 366 22.66 17.82 0.81
CA TYR A 366 24.02 17.96 1.31
C TYR A 366 25.02 18.16 0.17
N PHE A 367 24.87 17.41 -0.93
CA PHE A 367 25.73 17.57 -2.11
C PHE A 367 25.61 18.99 -2.72
N LYS A 368 24.38 19.50 -2.86
CA LYS A 368 24.15 20.87 -3.36
C LYS A 368 24.70 21.93 -2.41
N TYR A 369 24.47 21.75 -1.11
CA TYR A 369 24.97 22.67 -0.07
C TYR A 369 26.47 22.75 -0.07
N THR A 370 27.18 21.62 -0.04
CA THR A 370 28.65 21.58 -0.03
C THR A 370 29.22 22.09 -1.33
N LYS A 371 28.63 21.78 -2.49
CA LYS A 371 29.04 22.33 -3.79
C LYS A 371 28.93 23.84 -3.81
N LYS A 372 27.87 24.42 -3.26
CA LYS A 372 27.69 25.88 -3.18
C LYS A 372 28.67 26.54 -2.24
N ARG A 373 28.98 25.89 -1.10
CA ARG A 373 29.83 26.50 -0.05
C ARG A 373 31.33 26.29 -0.25
N TYR A 374 31.71 25.12 -0.79
CA TYR A 374 33.13 24.72 -0.88
C TYR A 374 33.61 24.47 -2.33
N GLY A 375 32.78 24.74 -3.33
CA GLY A 375 33.07 24.46 -4.74
C GLY A 375 32.97 22.98 -5.14
N VAL A 376 33.09 22.05 -4.18
CA VAL A 376 33.08 20.60 -4.42
C VAL A 376 31.91 19.96 -3.64
N GLY A 377 31.11 19.18 -4.34
CA GLY A 377 29.99 18.45 -3.72
C GLY A 377 30.49 17.21 -2.98
N LYS A 378 30.22 17.11 -1.67
CA LYS A 378 30.54 15.93 -0.85
C LYS A 378 29.33 15.01 -0.74
N ARG A 379 29.56 13.68 -0.69
CA ARG A 379 28.52 12.66 -0.56
C ARG A 379 28.43 12.21 0.90
N VAL A 380 27.19 12.09 1.42
CA VAL A 380 26.92 11.53 2.75
C VAL A 380 27.03 10.02 2.69
N PHE A 381 26.26 9.39 1.78
CA PHE A 381 26.26 7.96 1.53
C PHE A 381 27.11 7.60 0.32
N ARG A 382 27.63 6.37 0.28
CA ARG A 382 28.40 5.85 -0.86
C ARG A 382 27.62 5.95 -2.17
N MET A 383 26.35 5.59 -2.12
CA MET A 383 25.36 5.72 -3.18
C MET A 383 23.97 5.83 -2.57
N THR A 384 23.00 6.38 -3.28
CA THR A 384 21.57 6.45 -2.88
C THR A 384 20.69 5.98 -4.04
N PRO A 385 19.56 5.36 -3.74
CA PRO A 385 18.93 5.08 -2.46
C PRO A 385 19.76 4.17 -1.52
N LEU A 386 19.36 4.03 -0.24
CA LEU A 386 20.17 3.44 0.83
C LEU A 386 20.60 1.99 0.55
N HIS A 387 19.78 1.16 -0.10
CA HIS A 387 20.15 -0.21 -0.45
C HIS A 387 21.44 -0.26 -1.28
N HIS A 388 21.68 0.68 -2.18
CA HIS A 388 22.93 0.77 -2.95
C HIS A 388 24.15 1.21 -2.13
N HIS A 389 23.93 1.87 -0.99
CA HIS A 389 25.03 2.20 -0.05
C HIS A 389 25.76 0.96 0.46
N TYR A 390 25.01 -0.14 0.65
CA TYR A 390 25.57 -1.41 1.13
C TYR A 390 26.25 -2.22 0.02
N GLN A 391 25.93 -1.92 -1.25
CA GLN A 391 26.42 -2.66 -2.42
C GLN A 391 27.68 -2.04 -3.04
N LYS A 392 27.92 -0.74 -2.82
CA LYS A 392 28.99 0.01 -3.49
C LYS A 392 30.06 0.51 -2.55
N ALA A 393 31.32 0.39 -2.96
CA ALA A 393 32.41 1.11 -2.31
C ALA A 393 32.50 2.55 -2.84
N ASN A 394 32.72 3.50 -1.96
CA ASN A 394 33.05 4.89 -2.30
C ASN A 394 33.85 5.53 -1.17
N PRO A 395 35.17 5.67 -1.31
CA PRO A 395 36.03 6.20 -0.27
C PRO A 395 35.74 7.66 0.08
N ASP A 396 35.15 8.44 -0.84
CA ASP A 396 34.85 9.86 -0.65
C ASP A 396 33.56 10.14 0.12
N ALA A 397 32.79 9.09 0.47
CA ALA A 397 31.56 9.25 1.24
C ALA A 397 31.88 9.45 2.72
N ILE A 398 31.06 10.26 3.41
CA ILE A 398 31.21 10.52 4.85
C ILE A 398 30.94 9.26 5.66
N ILE A 399 29.84 8.55 5.33
CA ILE A 399 29.44 7.31 6.01
C ILE A 399 30.07 6.13 5.28
N GLN A 400 30.99 5.43 5.96
CA GLN A 400 31.73 4.29 5.42
C GLN A 400 31.25 2.93 5.99
N SER A 401 30.35 2.93 6.98
CA SER A 401 29.82 1.70 7.57
C SER A 401 28.67 1.13 6.72
N PRO A 402 28.61 -0.20 6.51
CA PRO A 402 29.60 -1.21 6.91
C PRO A 402 30.83 -1.20 5.99
N HIS A 403 32.00 -1.58 6.52
CA HIS A 403 33.21 -1.63 5.71
C HIS A 403 33.19 -2.68 4.60
N THR A 404 32.44 -3.77 4.82
CA THR A 404 32.26 -4.87 3.86
C THR A 404 31.12 -4.58 2.89
N ILE A 405 31.34 -4.81 1.62
CA ILE A 405 30.29 -4.80 0.59
C ILE A 405 29.43 -6.04 0.76
N LEU A 406 28.12 -5.86 0.66
CA LEU A 406 27.15 -6.95 0.78
C LEU A 406 26.63 -7.34 -0.60
N THR A 407 26.37 -8.63 -0.79
CA THR A 407 25.71 -9.15 -1.98
C THR A 407 24.23 -8.75 -1.98
N GLU A 408 23.65 -8.58 -3.15
CA GLU A 408 22.27 -8.15 -3.34
C GLU A 408 21.24 -9.02 -2.57
N PRO A 409 21.25 -10.36 -2.66
CA PRO A 409 20.31 -11.20 -1.91
C PRO A 409 20.38 -10.98 -0.39
N LYS A 410 21.58 -10.75 0.12
CA LYS A 410 21.79 -10.51 1.56
C LYS A 410 21.21 -9.18 2.02
N ILE A 411 21.28 -8.15 1.18
CA ILE A 411 20.68 -6.85 1.44
C ILE A 411 19.16 -7.00 1.44
N VAL A 412 18.59 -7.61 0.40
CA VAL A 412 17.14 -7.81 0.24
C VAL A 412 16.54 -8.53 1.44
N VAL A 413 17.14 -9.67 1.85
CA VAL A 413 16.67 -10.44 3.02
C VAL A 413 16.72 -9.59 4.31
N ARG A 414 17.80 -8.82 4.53
CA ARG A 414 17.92 -7.93 5.70
C ARG A 414 16.84 -6.84 5.72
N PHE A 415 16.57 -6.22 4.58
CA PHE A 415 15.52 -5.22 4.47
C PHE A 415 14.12 -5.82 4.71
N MET A 416 13.87 -7.06 4.22
CA MET A 416 12.63 -7.79 4.53
C MET A 416 12.50 -8.08 6.02
N ILE A 417 13.59 -8.51 6.71
CA ILE A 417 13.58 -8.75 8.15
C ILE A 417 13.27 -7.45 8.90
N VAL A 418 13.90 -6.33 8.54
CA VAL A 418 13.60 -5.02 9.14
C VAL A 418 12.15 -4.64 8.88
N SER A 419 11.63 -4.84 7.67
CA SER A 419 10.22 -4.57 7.35
C SER A 419 9.27 -5.41 8.19
N MET A 420 9.57 -6.70 8.43
CA MET A 420 8.77 -7.56 9.34
C MET A 420 8.79 -7.03 10.78
N ILE A 421 9.95 -6.62 11.28
CA ILE A 421 10.07 -6.03 12.62
C ILE A 421 9.22 -4.76 12.71
N LEU A 422 9.29 -3.88 11.71
CA LEU A 422 8.51 -2.65 11.65
C LEU A 422 7.00 -2.91 11.55
N ALA A 423 6.59 -3.95 10.81
CA ALA A 423 5.19 -4.36 10.69
C ALA A 423 4.65 -4.86 12.05
N VAL A 424 5.40 -5.72 12.74
CA VAL A 424 5.04 -6.19 14.09
C VAL A 424 5.00 -5.01 15.06
N LEU A 425 6.02 -4.15 15.04
CA LEU A 425 6.07 -2.96 15.89
C LEU A 425 4.85 -2.07 15.66
N SER A 426 4.46 -1.85 14.40
CA SER A 426 3.29 -1.04 14.04
C SER A 426 2.00 -1.57 14.67
N ILE A 427 1.79 -2.89 14.66
CA ILE A 427 0.63 -3.51 15.29
C ILE A 427 0.70 -3.39 16.81
N VAL A 428 1.88 -3.63 17.40
CA VAL A 428 2.10 -3.55 18.85
C VAL A 428 1.88 -2.14 19.40
N THR A 429 2.27 -1.09 18.63
CA THR A 429 2.09 0.31 19.07
C THR A 429 0.63 0.69 19.30
N LEU A 430 -0.32 -0.01 18.69
CA LEU A 430 -1.75 0.20 18.92
C LEU A 430 -2.21 -0.33 20.28
N LYS A 431 -1.47 -1.23 20.90
CA LYS A 431 -1.78 -1.81 22.22
C LYS A 431 -0.95 -1.21 23.35
N ILE A 432 0.14 -0.50 23.05
CA ILE A 432 0.95 0.19 24.07
C ILE A 432 0.17 1.42 24.53
N ARG A 433 -0.19 1.42 25.81
CA ARG A 433 -0.98 2.46 26.48
C ARG A 433 -0.11 3.26 27.47
#